data_42e8e097913c85d4d232b0758da2fa0c
#
_entry.id   42e8e097913c85d4d232b0758da2fa0c
#
_cell.length_a   1.000
_cell.length_b   1.000
_cell.length_c   1.000
_cell.angle_alpha   90.00
_cell.angle_beta   90.00
_cell.angle_gamma   90.00
#
_symmetry.space_group_name_H-M   'P 1'
#
loop_
_entity.id
_entity.type
_entity.pdbx_description
1 polymer ?
#
loop_
_entity_poly.entity_id
_entity_poly.type
_entity_poly.pdbx_seq_one_letter_code
_entity_poly.pdbx_strand_id
1 'polypeptide(L)'
;MISTHILDTSKGFPASGVRVILEGGTNGQWNLLASGETNSDGRHAFDVPYLAGQYRIRFAIEEYFARSGQKPFFLEVPVAFEITDTSRKYHIPLLLNPYGYSTYRGS
;
A
#
# COMPACT_ATOMS: atom_id res chain seq x y z
N MET A 1 0.35 -13.55 -5.17
CA MET A 1 1.26 -12.48 -4.73
C MET A 1 0.50 -11.19 -4.52
N ILE A 2 0.77 -10.51 -3.43
CA ILE A 2 0.22 -9.19 -3.12
C ILE A 2 1.30 -8.16 -3.34
N SER A 3 1.03 -7.15 -4.17
CA SER A 3 2.01 -6.13 -4.49
C SER A 3 1.35 -4.76 -4.60
N THR A 4 2.16 -3.71 -4.53
CA THR A 4 1.71 -2.33 -4.67
C THR A 4 2.67 -1.53 -5.53
N HIS A 5 2.20 -0.41 -6.04
CA HIS A 5 2.98 0.53 -6.84
C HIS A 5 2.42 1.92 -6.57
N ILE A 6 3.27 2.83 -6.10
CA ILE A 6 2.84 4.17 -5.70
C ILE A 6 3.39 5.21 -6.66
N LEU A 7 2.49 6.01 -7.24
CA LEU A 7 2.86 7.19 -8.01
C LEU A 7 2.54 8.44 -7.19
N ASP A 8 3.55 9.29 -6.99
CA ASP A 8 3.36 10.60 -6.41
C ASP A 8 2.94 11.56 -7.51
N THR A 9 1.64 11.85 -7.57
CA THR A 9 1.08 12.66 -8.66
C THR A 9 1.44 14.14 -8.53
N SER A 10 1.86 14.59 -7.35
CA SER A 10 2.32 15.97 -7.17
C SER A 10 3.70 16.19 -7.76
N LYS A 11 4.49 15.13 -7.90
CA LYS A 11 5.84 15.18 -8.46
C LYS A 11 5.93 14.55 -9.85
N GLY A 12 4.97 13.69 -10.17
CA GLY A 12 4.93 13.02 -11.48
C GLY A 12 5.88 11.84 -11.62
N PHE A 13 6.34 11.25 -10.50
CA PHE A 13 7.21 10.07 -10.53
C PHE A 13 6.91 9.12 -9.35
N PRO A 14 7.46 7.89 -9.38
CA PRO A 14 7.18 6.90 -8.35
C PRO A 14 7.60 7.37 -6.95
N ALA A 15 6.81 7.00 -5.94
CA ALA A 15 7.11 7.31 -4.55
C ALA A 15 8.00 6.23 -3.95
N SER A 16 9.28 6.55 -3.78
CA SER A 16 10.28 5.65 -3.22
C SER A 16 10.37 5.82 -1.71
N GLY A 17 10.62 4.72 -1.00
CA GLY A 17 10.84 4.76 0.44
C GLY A 17 9.58 4.95 1.28
N VAL A 18 8.42 4.62 0.73
CA VAL A 18 7.17 4.63 1.49
C VAL A 18 7.06 3.34 2.27
N ARG A 19 6.90 3.45 3.60
CA ARG A 19 6.68 2.27 4.42
C ARG A 19 5.28 1.72 4.19
N VAL A 20 5.20 0.43 3.92
CA VAL A 20 3.95 -0.28 3.64
C VAL A 20 3.81 -1.44 4.61
N ILE A 21 2.61 -1.62 5.15
CA ILE A 21 2.32 -2.61 6.19
C ILE A 21 1.15 -3.45 5.71
N LEU A 22 1.34 -4.77 5.66
CA LEU A 22 0.29 -5.71 5.28
C LEU A 22 -0.27 -6.37 6.52
N GLU A 23 -1.58 -6.36 6.64
CA GLU A 23 -2.31 -6.98 7.75
C GLU A 23 -3.33 -7.98 7.20
N GLY A 24 -3.57 -9.03 7.96
CA GLY A 24 -4.64 -9.99 7.68
C GLY A 24 -5.79 -9.81 8.64
N GLY A 25 -7.02 -9.92 8.15
CA GLY A 25 -8.22 -9.78 8.96
C GLY A 25 -8.71 -11.14 9.45
N THR A 26 -8.93 -11.28 10.75
CA THR A 26 -9.46 -12.49 11.36
C THR A 26 -10.37 -12.09 12.52
N ASN A 27 -11.63 -12.55 12.49
CA ASN A 27 -12.60 -12.30 13.57
C ASN A 27 -12.73 -10.82 13.93
N GLY A 28 -12.77 -9.95 12.91
CA GLY A 28 -12.91 -8.51 13.11
C GLY A 28 -11.65 -7.80 13.58
N GLN A 29 -10.53 -8.50 13.64
CA GLN A 29 -9.25 -7.93 14.06
C GLN A 29 -8.24 -7.98 12.93
N TRP A 30 -7.33 -6.99 12.91
CA TRP A 30 -6.24 -6.93 11.96
C TRP A 30 -4.94 -7.36 12.64
N ASN A 31 -4.22 -8.28 12.01
CA ASN A 31 -2.97 -8.81 12.52
C ASN A 31 -1.85 -8.49 11.53
N LEU A 32 -0.70 -8.07 12.05
CA LEU A 32 0.46 -7.77 11.21
C LEU A 32 0.95 -9.05 10.53
N LEU A 33 1.12 -9.00 9.21
CA LEU A 33 1.66 -10.11 8.43
C LEU A 33 3.06 -9.80 7.91
N ALA A 34 3.27 -8.60 7.38
CA ALA A 34 4.55 -8.21 6.80
C ALA A 34 4.62 -6.70 6.68
N SER A 35 5.84 -6.18 6.50
CA SER A 35 6.06 -4.76 6.23
C SER A 35 7.28 -4.62 5.33
N GLY A 36 7.41 -3.46 4.70
CA GLY A 36 8.54 -3.15 3.84
C GLY A 36 8.48 -1.70 3.40
N GLU A 37 9.33 -1.38 2.44
CA GLU A 37 9.37 -0.03 1.86
C GLU A 37 9.34 -0.14 0.34
N THR A 38 8.73 0.83 -0.32
CA THR A 38 8.77 0.87 -1.79
C THR A 38 10.18 1.15 -2.26
N ASN A 39 10.53 0.54 -3.39
CA ASN A 39 11.85 0.72 -4.02
C ASN A 39 11.87 1.99 -4.88
N SER A 40 12.93 2.17 -5.67
CA SER A 40 13.09 3.35 -6.53
C SER A 40 12.00 3.44 -7.61
N ASP A 41 11.35 2.33 -7.94
CA ASP A 41 10.22 2.32 -8.88
C ASP A 41 8.87 2.50 -8.18
N GLY A 42 8.88 2.75 -6.87
CA GLY A 42 7.66 2.90 -6.10
C GLY A 42 6.93 1.58 -5.85
N ARG A 43 7.62 0.45 -5.96
CA ARG A 43 7.00 -0.88 -5.89
C ARG A 43 7.43 -1.64 -4.65
N HIS A 44 6.53 -2.48 -4.18
CA HIS A 44 6.83 -3.47 -3.14
C HIS A 44 5.96 -4.70 -3.34
N ALA A 45 6.56 -5.89 -3.19
CA ALA A 45 5.84 -7.16 -3.22
C ALA A 45 5.98 -7.81 -1.85
N PHE A 46 4.87 -8.27 -1.29
CA PHE A 46 4.85 -8.90 0.03
C PHE A 46 5.09 -10.41 -0.12
N ASP A 47 6.06 -10.92 0.63
CA ASP A 47 6.39 -12.35 0.67
C ASP A 47 5.68 -12.98 1.87
N VAL A 48 4.44 -13.42 1.66
CA VAL A 48 3.60 -14.03 2.69
C VAL A 48 2.90 -15.24 2.08
N PRO A 49 2.41 -16.18 2.91
CA PRO A 49 1.55 -17.24 2.42
C PRO A 49 0.34 -16.64 1.70
N TYR A 50 0.04 -17.15 0.51
CA TYR A 50 -0.99 -16.57 -0.36
C TYR A 50 -2.31 -17.30 -0.15
N LEU A 51 -3.11 -16.82 0.78
CA LEU A 51 -4.35 -17.47 1.20
C LEU A 51 -5.55 -16.57 0.92
N ALA A 52 -6.70 -17.19 0.67
CA ALA A 52 -7.95 -16.45 0.58
C ALA A 52 -8.28 -15.82 1.93
N GLY A 53 -8.88 -14.65 1.91
CA GLY A 53 -9.25 -13.94 3.13
C GLY A 53 -9.20 -12.44 2.95
N GLN A 54 -9.36 -11.74 4.07
CA GLN A 54 -9.37 -10.29 4.11
C GLN A 54 -7.99 -9.76 4.47
N TYR A 55 -7.58 -8.70 3.78
CA TYR A 55 -6.28 -8.07 3.95
C TYR A 55 -6.42 -6.56 3.96
N ARG A 56 -5.43 -5.90 4.57
CA ARG A 56 -5.35 -4.44 4.53
C ARG A 56 -3.90 -4.04 4.36
N ILE A 57 -3.64 -3.14 3.38
CA ILE A 57 -2.34 -2.49 3.27
C ILE A 57 -2.47 -1.10 3.87
N ARG A 58 -1.55 -0.75 4.77
CA ARG A 58 -1.46 0.59 5.33
C ARG A 58 -0.22 1.27 4.77
N PHE A 59 -0.41 2.42 4.13
CA PHE A 59 0.67 3.20 3.54
C PHE A 59 1.01 4.34 4.50
N ALA A 60 2.24 4.35 5.03
CA ALA A 60 2.69 5.36 5.98
C ALA A 60 3.16 6.62 5.23
N ILE A 61 2.21 7.39 4.74
CA ILE A 61 2.48 8.51 3.85
C ILE A 61 2.99 9.75 4.57
N GLU A 62 2.71 9.91 5.86
CA GLU A 62 3.12 11.09 6.61
C GLU A 62 4.64 11.23 6.63
N GLU A 63 5.35 10.15 6.94
CA GLU A 63 6.81 10.19 6.97
C GLU A 63 7.42 10.37 5.57
N TYR A 64 6.75 9.86 4.53
CA TYR A 64 7.20 10.07 3.15
C TYR A 64 7.17 11.56 2.78
N PHE A 65 6.04 12.23 3.03
CA PHE A 65 5.91 13.65 2.70
C PHE A 65 6.77 14.54 3.59
N ALA A 66 6.99 14.14 4.85
CA ALA A 66 7.82 14.91 5.77
C ALA A 66 9.26 15.06 5.25
N ARG A 67 9.77 14.07 4.52
CA ARG A 67 11.12 14.12 3.96
C ARG A 67 11.33 15.27 2.98
N SER A 68 10.27 15.71 2.30
CA SER A 68 10.32 16.84 1.37
C SER A 68 9.68 18.09 1.94
N GLY A 69 9.47 18.13 3.27
CA GLY A 69 8.93 19.29 3.96
C GLY A 69 7.44 19.52 3.72
N GLN A 70 6.74 18.52 3.21
CA GLN A 70 5.31 18.61 2.95
C GLN A 70 4.52 17.99 4.10
N LYS A 71 3.36 18.55 4.38
CA LYS A 71 2.45 17.98 5.39
C LYS A 71 1.19 17.49 4.69
N PRO A 72 0.96 16.16 4.65
CA PRO A 72 -0.24 15.65 4.02
C PRO A 72 -1.47 15.89 4.90
N PHE A 73 -2.63 15.89 4.25
CA PHE A 73 -3.89 15.99 4.99
C PHE A 73 -4.22 14.68 5.70
N PHE A 74 -3.99 13.55 5.03
CA PHE A 74 -4.25 12.24 5.62
C PHE A 74 -3.04 11.73 6.36
N LEU A 75 -3.25 11.09 7.50
CA LEU A 75 -2.15 10.54 8.32
C LEU A 75 -1.58 9.27 7.72
N GLU A 76 -2.46 8.44 7.17
CA GLU A 76 -2.08 7.20 6.50
C GLU A 76 -3.15 6.85 5.47
N VAL A 77 -2.85 5.90 4.60
CA VAL A 77 -3.82 5.38 3.63
C VAL A 77 -4.04 3.90 3.94
N PRO A 78 -5.18 3.52 4.55
CA PRO A 78 -5.52 2.12 4.75
C PRO A 78 -6.38 1.64 3.58
N VAL A 79 -6.00 0.51 2.97
CA VAL A 79 -6.74 -0.06 1.85
C VAL A 79 -7.07 -1.51 2.18
N ALA A 80 -8.34 -1.80 2.42
CA ALA A 80 -8.81 -3.14 2.74
C ALA A 80 -9.37 -3.80 1.48
N PHE A 81 -9.03 -5.07 1.30
CA PHE A 81 -9.49 -5.84 0.14
C PHE A 81 -9.61 -7.31 0.50
N GLU A 82 -10.24 -8.08 -0.38
CA GLU A 82 -10.43 -9.50 -0.16
C GLU A 82 -9.77 -10.30 -1.29
N ILE A 83 -9.04 -11.36 -0.94
CA ILE A 83 -8.54 -12.34 -1.87
C ILE A 83 -9.52 -13.50 -1.90
N THR A 84 -10.16 -13.72 -3.05
CA THR A 84 -11.09 -14.83 -3.26
C THR A 84 -10.51 -15.88 -4.19
N ASP A 85 -9.64 -15.49 -5.11
CA ASP A 85 -9.04 -16.37 -6.11
C ASP A 85 -7.53 -16.37 -5.96
N THR A 86 -7.00 -17.43 -5.34
CA THR A 86 -5.56 -17.57 -5.10
C THR A 86 -4.75 -17.93 -6.33
N SER A 87 -5.42 -18.17 -7.46
CA SER A 87 -4.73 -18.47 -8.72
C SER A 87 -4.24 -17.23 -9.45
N ARG A 88 -4.64 -16.02 -8.99
CA ARG A 88 -4.25 -14.77 -9.63
C ARG A 88 -3.49 -13.88 -8.66
N LYS A 89 -2.75 -12.92 -9.20
CA LYS A 89 -2.05 -11.91 -8.42
C LYS A 89 -3.03 -10.81 -8.01
N TYR A 90 -2.77 -10.18 -6.86
CA TYR A 90 -3.51 -9.01 -6.40
C TYR A 90 -2.55 -7.84 -6.33
N HIS A 91 -2.75 -6.88 -7.21
CA HIS A 91 -1.91 -5.67 -7.31
C HIS A 91 -2.76 -4.46 -6.94
N ILE A 92 -2.28 -3.68 -5.97
CA ILE A 92 -2.99 -2.55 -5.41
C ILE A 92 -2.19 -1.27 -5.69
N PRO A 93 -2.42 -0.58 -6.82
CA PRO A 93 -1.76 0.68 -7.11
C PRO A 93 -2.31 1.81 -6.25
N LEU A 94 -1.46 2.79 -5.95
CA LEU A 94 -1.85 3.99 -5.21
C LEU A 94 -1.40 5.22 -5.97
N LEU A 95 -2.35 6.11 -6.28
CA LEU A 95 -2.07 7.45 -6.79
C LEU A 95 -2.14 8.40 -5.60
N LEU A 96 -1.06 9.09 -5.32
CA LEU A 96 -0.88 9.81 -4.06
C LEU A 96 -0.46 11.24 -4.29
N ASN A 97 -1.07 12.17 -3.54
CA ASN A 97 -0.59 13.54 -3.41
C ASN A 97 -0.83 13.99 -1.96
N PRO A 98 -0.34 15.19 -1.55
CA PRO A 98 -0.48 15.59 -0.14
C PRO A 98 -1.93 15.72 0.36
N TYR A 99 -2.91 15.88 -0.52
CA TYR A 99 -4.28 16.17 -0.11
C TYR A 99 -5.29 15.11 -0.51
N GLY A 100 -4.86 14.05 -1.20
CA GLY A 100 -5.78 13.02 -1.64
C GLY A 100 -5.08 11.80 -2.19
N TYR A 101 -5.87 10.78 -2.45
CA TYR A 101 -5.34 9.55 -3.06
C TYR A 101 -6.46 8.82 -3.76
N SER A 102 -6.07 7.94 -4.69
CA SER A 102 -6.99 6.97 -5.25
C SER A 102 -6.28 5.63 -5.39
N THR A 103 -7.05 4.57 -5.35
CA THR A 103 -6.54 3.22 -5.48
C THR A 103 -7.53 2.40 -6.30
N TYR A 104 -7.05 1.32 -6.89
CA TYR A 104 -7.90 0.46 -7.70
C TYR A 104 -7.26 -0.92 -7.76
N ARG A 105 -8.02 -1.89 -8.30
CA ARG A 105 -7.48 -3.22 -8.52
C ARG A 105 -6.67 -3.22 -9.81
N GLY A 106 -5.35 -3.32 -9.68
CA GLY A 106 -4.46 -3.44 -10.82
C GLY A 106 -4.55 -4.80 -11.47
N SER A 107 -4.13 -4.89 -12.70
CA SER A 107 -4.13 -6.15 -13.45
C SER A 107 -2.79 -6.86 -13.36
#